data_740a22bbf217c3459cfcabbbb9a16d57
#
_entry.id   740a22bbf217c3459cfcabbbb9a16d57
#
_cell.length_a   1.000
_cell.length_b   1.000
_cell.length_c   1.000
_cell.angle_alpha   90.00
_cell.angle_beta   90.00
_cell.angle_gamma   90.00
#
_symmetry.space_group_name_H-M   'P 1'
#
loop_
_entity.id
_entity.type
_entity.pdbx_description
1 polymer ?
#
loop_
_entity_poly.entity_id
_entity_poly.type
_entity_poly.pdbx_seq_one_letter_code
_entity_poly.pdbx_strand_id
1 'polypeptide(L)'
;MIEYADRGARAAREHVDVVAFLRRLDWVLLLAAGALVAYGLWAVAGITRFDVEDDPSYYVVRQGIAAGVGFVGFLAALLVDPDVYRRAQKALYVATLLGMLLVFPLADETRGSQRWIELGPFQFQPSEFGKLLFVLALAGFLADRIRRVHEPRVILQAIGLALVPVALVFKQPDLGTALVYGAALVACLFVAGIRWSHLAVLVGTVALVAASIVWFLPAAGLHVLEEYQAERVTSFTNLEDDPSGAAYNQRQSITAVGSGGLDGRGVEGATQTRLDYLPEHHTDFVFAALAEQRGFFGAAMLLLLYLFVVWRGLRVITVARDAFGAIVAGGIVIAFLFQVFVNVGMTMGIAPVTGIPLPFVTVGGSSMVVNVVAIGVLQAIYARGNLGRR
;
A
#
# COMPACT_ATOMS: atom_id res chain seq x y z
N MET A 1 -3.16 -54.72 -18.20
CA MET A 1 -1.81 -54.13 -18.36
C MET A 1 -1.75 -52.73 -18.92
N ILE A 2 -2.83 -52.23 -19.57
CA ILE A 2 -2.91 -50.88 -20.17
C ILE A 2 -3.27 -49.79 -19.12
N GLU A 3 -3.94 -50.17 -18.03
CA GLU A 3 -4.43 -49.23 -17.01
C GLU A 3 -3.31 -48.73 -16.05
N TYR A 4 -2.22 -49.49 -15.90
CA TYR A 4 -1.06 -49.11 -15.08
C TYR A 4 -0.12 -48.11 -15.81
N ALA A 5 -0.05 -48.15 -17.14
CA ALA A 5 0.76 -47.24 -17.93
C ALA A 5 0.19 -45.79 -17.91
N ASP A 6 -1.14 -45.65 -17.83
CA ASP A 6 -1.80 -44.32 -17.86
C ASP A 6 -1.70 -43.59 -16.51
N ARG A 7 -1.61 -44.32 -15.39
CA ARG A 7 -1.37 -43.74 -14.06
C ARG A 7 0.06 -43.22 -13.91
N GLY A 8 1.04 -43.94 -14.47
CA GLY A 8 2.44 -43.48 -14.48
C GLY A 8 2.65 -42.24 -15.35
N ALA A 9 1.96 -42.13 -16.49
CA ALA A 9 2.02 -40.97 -17.36
C ALA A 9 1.29 -39.74 -16.79
N ARG A 10 0.25 -39.92 -15.98
CA ARG A 10 -0.41 -38.83 -15.25
C ARG A 10 0.43 -38.35 -14.07
N ALA A 11 1.07 -39.24 -13.30
CA ALA A 11 1.98 -38.88 -12.23
C ALA A 11 3.25 -38.18 -12.74
N ALA A 12 3.75 -38.54 -13.91
CA ALA A 12 4.88 -37.85 -14.56
C ALA A 12 4.52 -36.46 -15.12
N ARG A 13 3.23 -36.15 -15.34
CA ARG A 13 2.76 -34.82 -15.75
C ARG A 13 2.52 -33.86 -14.59
N GLU A 14 2.52 -34.33 -13.34
CA GLU A 14 2.39 -33.52 -12.12
C GLU A 14 3.72 -33.00 -11.56
N HIS A 15 4.87 -33.41 -12.10
CA HIS A 15 6.09 -32.65 -11.87
C HIS A 15 5.92 -31.30 -12.58
N VAL A 16 5.46 -30.29 -11.82
CA VAL A 16 5.56 -28.90 -12.23
C VAL A 16 7.03 -28.73 -12.61
N ASP A 17 7.29 -28.57 -13.90
CA ASP A 17 8.64 -28.29 -14.38
C ASP A 17 8.99 -26.91 -13.79
N VAL A 18 9.67 -26.93 -12.65
CA VAL A 18 10.03 -25.74 -11.88
C VAL A 18 10.76 -24.75 -12.77
N VAL A 19 11.60 -25.26 -13.69
CA VAL A 19 12.31 -24.42 -14.65
C VAL A 19 11.35 -23.74 -15.62
N ALA A 20 10.35 -24.48 -16.12
CA ALA A 20 9.33 -23.92 -16.98
C ALA A 20 8.46 -22.88 -16.25
N PHE A 21 8.16 -23.09 -14.97
CA PHE A 21 7.44 -22.11 -14.16
C PHE A 21 8.26 -20.85 -13.89
N LEU A 22 9.54 -20.99 -13.51
CA LEU A 22 10.45 -19.85 -13.29
C LEU A 22 10.65 -19.00 -14.55
N ARG A 23 10.68 -19.60 -15.73
CA ARG A 23 10.76 -18.87 -17.03
C ARG A 23 9.51 -18.05 -17.35
N ARG A 24 8.39 -18.30 -16.66
CA ARG A 24 7.12 -17.57 -16.85
C ARG A 24 6.98 -16.35 -15.97
N LEU A 25 7.85 -16.19 -14.97
CA LEU A 25 7.83 -15.04 -14.06
C LEU A 25 8.25 -13.76 -14.76
N ASP A 26 7.75 -12.65 -14.28
CA ASP A 26 8.21 -11.33 -14.67
C ASP A 26 9.49 -10.97 -13.88
N TRP A 27 10.63 -11.32 -14.43
CA TRP A 27 11.92 -11.08 -13.77
C TRP A 27 12.23 -9.59 -13.61
N VAL A 28 11.72 -8.72 -14.50
CA VAL A 28 11.90 -7.27 -14.37
C VAL A 28 11.15 -6.74 -13.15
N LEU A 29 9.90 -7.21 -12.94
CA LEU A 29 9.12 -6.86 -11.73
C LEU A 29 9.80 -7.38 -10.47
N LEU A 30 10.31 -8.62 -10.48
CA LEU A 30 11.02 -9.21 -9.33
C LEU A 30 12.30 -8.44 -8.99
N LEU A 31 13.11 -8.14 -10.00
CA LEU A 31 14.36 -7.39 -9.79
C LEU A 31 14.08 -5.97 -9.32
N ALA A 32 13.07 -5.29 -9.88
CA ALA A 32 12.69 -3.95 -9.45
C ALA A 32 12.17 -3.95 -8.01
N ALA A 33 11.29 -4.89 -7.64
CA ALA A 33 10.79 -5.02 -6.28
C ALA A 33 11.92 -5.41 -5.28
N GLY A 34 12.79 -6.34 -5.65
CA GLY A 34 13.96 -6.73 -4.85
C GLY A 34 14.94 -5.56 -4.65
N ALA A 35 15.23 -4.81 -5.72
CA ALA A 35 16.06 -3.61 -5.65
C ALA A 35 15.43 -2.53 -4.75
N LEU A 36 14.10 -2.37 -4.84
CA LEU A 36 13.34 -1.42 -4.00
C LEU A 36 13.40 -1.80 -2.52
N VAL A 37 13.24 -3.09 -2.18
CA VAL A 37 13.40 -3.58 -0.80
C VAL A 37 14.84 -3.36 -0.31
N ALA A 38 15.83 -3.72 -1.11
CA ALA A 38 17.24 -3.53 -0.75
C ALA A 38 17.60 -2.05 -0.57
N TYR A 39 17.11 -1.18 -1.45
CA TYR A 39 17.30 0.26 -1.35
C TYR A 39 16.60 0.83 -0.12
N GLY A 40 15.37 0.36 0.18
CA GLY A 40 14.64 0.75 1.39
C GLY A 40 15.38 0.37 2.67
N LEU A 41 15.88 -0.87 2.77
CA LEU A 41 16.67 -1.31 3.92
C LEU A 41 17.96 -0.49 4.09
N TRP A 42 18.65 -0.20 2.98
CA TRP A 42 19.82 0.65 3.01
C TRP A 42 19.49 2.10 3.42
N ALA A 43 18.38 2.66 2.95
CA ALA A 43 17.90 3.98 3.36
C ALA A 43 17.57 4.02 4.85
N VAL A 44 16.80 3.02 5.34
CA VAL A 44 16.48 2.90 6.77
C VAL A 44 17.75 2.82 7.62
N ALA A 45 18.76 2.06 7.19
CA ALA A 45 20.05 1.97 7.91
C ALA A 45 20.74 3.34 8.10
N GLY A 46 20.60 4.24 7.12
CA GLY A 46 21.13 5.61 7.24
C GLY A 46 20.24 6.50 8.10
N ILE A 47 18.94 6.44 7.87
CA ILE A 47 17.93 7.32 8.50
C ILE A 47 17.85 7.06 10.00
N THR A 48 17.84 5.79 10.42
CA THR A 48 17.63 5.39 11.82
C THR A 48 18.90 5.12 12.59
N ARG A 49 20.06 5.53 12.02
CA ARG A 49 21.38 5.21 12.61
C ARG A 49 21.57 5.74 14.03
N PHE A 50 20.93 6.85 14.36
CA PHE A 50 21.08 7.55 15.63
C PHE A 50 19.84 7.49 16.52
N ASP A 51 18.76 6.79 16.09
CA ASP A 51 17.48 6.75 16.81
C ASP A 51 17.53 5.87 18.07
N VAL A 52 18.45 4.90 18.13
CA VAL A 52 18.64 4.02 19.29
C VAL A 52 20.12 4.07 19.68
N GLU A 53 20.44 4.59 20.87
CA GLU A 53 21.82 4.89 21.31
C GLU A 53 22.76 3.67 21.28
N ASP A 54 22.24 2.49 21.68
CA ASP A 54 23.09 1.27 21.79
C ASP A 54 22.91 0.28 20.63
N ASP A 55 21.95 0.50 19.72
CA ASP A 55 21.69 -0.41 18.59
C ASP A 55 21.31 0.33 17.30
N PRO A 56 22.30 0.81 16.53
CA PRO A 56 22.07 1.45 15.24
C PRO A 56 21.38 0.57 14.20
N SER A 57 21.31 -0.74 14.42
CA SER A 57 20.73 -1.71 13.50
C SER A 57 19.29 -2.10 13.86
N TYR A 58 18.74 -1.63 14.97
CA TYR A 58 17.45 -2.02 15.52
C TYR A 58 16.31 -2.02 14.49
N TYR A 59 16.10 -0.90 13.81
CA TYR A 59 15.04 -0.78 12.81
C TYR A 59 15.32 -1.59 11.54
N VAL A 60 16.56 -1.63 11.10
CA VAL A 60 16.98 -2.39 9.90
C VAL A 60 16.76 -3.89 10.09
N VAL A 61 17.14 -4.42 11.25
CA VAL A 61 16.95 -5.84 11.58
C VAL A 61 15.47 -6.20 11.60
N ARG A 62 14.65 -5.39 12.26
CA ARG A 62 13.18 -5.59 12.29
C ARG A 62 12.55 -5.52 10.89
N GLN A 63 12.94 -4.55 10.08
CA GLN A 63 12.48 -4.40 8.72
C GLN A 63 12.96 -5.56 7.83
N GLY A 64 14.20 -6.04 8.03
CA GLY A 64 14.74 -7.22 7.36
C GLY A 64 13.99 -8.52 7.71
N ILE A 65 13.64 -8.71 8.98
CA ILE A 65 12.79 -9.83 9.42
C ILE A 65 11.41 -9.75 8.76
N ALA A 66 10.80 -8.54 8.72
CA ALA A 66 9.53 -8.34 8.05
C ALA A 66 9.61 -8.66 6.55
N ALA A 67 10.70 -8.25 5.87
CA ALA A 67 10.94 -8.60 4.48
C ALA A 67 11.08 -10.13 4.29
N GLY A 68 11.76 -10.83 5.22
CA GLY A 68 11.88 -12.29 5.23
C GLY A 68 10.53 -12.99 5.40
N VAL A 69 9.71 -12.55 6.35
CA VAL A 69 8.33 -13.04 6.54
C VAL A 69 7.48 -12.76 5.29
N GLY A 70 7.60 -11.53 4.74
CA GLY A 70 6.95 -11.14 3.50
C GLY A 70 7.37 -12.04 2.33
N PHE A 71 8.65 -12.43 2.25
CA PHE A 71 9.14 -13.33 1.21
C PHE A 71 8.54 -14.74 1.31
N VAL A 72 8.36 -15.27 2.52
CA VAL A 72 7.62 -16.53 2.71
C VAL A 72 6.17 -16.39 2.24
N GLY A 73 5.50 -15.28 2.60
CA GLY A 73 4.16 -14.97 2.11
C GLY A 73 4.10 -14.76 0.60
N PHE A 74 5.13 -14.16 -0.01
CA PHE A 74 5.29 -14.03 -1.46
C PHE A 74 5.32 -15.41 -2.14
N LEU A 75 6.13 -16.35 -1.62
CA LEU A 75 6.22 -17.71 -2.17
C LEU A 75 4.88 -18.42 -2.06
N ALA A 76 4.20 -18.31 -0.91
CA ALA A 76 2.87 -18.85 -0.74
C ALA A 76 1.87 -18.26 -1.75
N ALA A 77 1.82 -16.93 -1.89
CA ALA A 77 0.94 -16.25 -2.83
C ALA A 77 1.24 -16.59 -4.30
N LEU A 78 2.51 -16.76 -4.65
CA LEU A 78 2.95 -17.17 -5.98
C LEU A 78 2.46 -18.57 -6.37
N LEU A 79 2.45 -19.50 -5.42
CA LEU A 79 2.04 -20.89 -5.65
C LEU A 79 0.53 -21.06 -5.69
N VAL A 80 -0.24 -20.21 -4.99
CA VAL A 80 -1.70 -20.27 -4.99
C VAL A 80 -2.27 -19.87 -6.35
N ASP A 81 -3.23 -20.63 -6.85
CA ASP A 81 -3.95 -20.29 -8.07
C ASP A 81 -4.88 -19.09 -7.83
N PRO A 82 -4.85 -18.03 -8.67
CA PRO A 82 -5.77 -16.89 -8.55
C PRO A 82 -7.25 -17.28 -8.47
N ASP A 83 -7.67 -18.38 -9.10
CA ASP A 83 -9.03 -18.88 -9.02
C ASP A 83 -9.44 -19.27 -7.57
N VAL A 84 -8.49 -19.66 -6.72
CA VAL A 84 -8.74 -19.94 -5.29
C VAL A 84 -9.16 -18.66 -4.58
N TYR A 85 -8.45 -17.54 -4.81
CA TYR A 85 -8.82 -16.23 -4.24
C TYR A 85 -10.21 -15.80 -4.70
N ARG A 86 -10.53 -15.99 -6.00
CA ARG A 86 -11.84 -15.66 -6.54
C ARG A 86 -12.95 -16.47 -5.86
N ARG A 87 -12.77 -17.78 -5.69
CA ARG A 87 -13.74 -18.65 -4.98
C ARG A 87 -13.88 -18.26 -3.50
N ALA A 88 -12.79 -17.83 -2.88
CA ALA A 88 -12.75 -17.44 -1.48
C ALA A 88 -13.16 -15.96 -1.23
N GLN A 89 -13.65 -15.21 -2.24
CA GLN A 89 -13.90 -13.76 -2.16
C GLN A 89 -14.71 -13.35 -0.93
N LYS A 90 -15.76 -14.12 -0.57
CA LYS A 90 -16.59 -13.82 0.62
C LYS A 90 -15.83 -14.05 1.92
N ALA A 91 -15.04 -15.13 2.00
CA ALA A 91 -14.23 -15.43 3.17
C ALA A 91 -13.11 -14.37 3.35
N LEU A 92 -12.47 -13.93 2.26
CA LEU A 92 -11.48 -12.86 2.26
C LEU A 92 -12.08 -11.53 2.74
N TYR A 93 -13.29 -11.20 2.29
CA TYR A 93 -14.00 -10.01 2.75
C TYR A 93 -14.32 -10.09 4.25
N VAL A 94 -14.87 -11.22 4.70
CA VAL A 94 -15.16 -11.44 6.14
C VAL A 94 -13.88 -11.39 6.96
N ALA A 95 -12.77 -12.00 6.47
CA ALA A 95 -11.47 -11.93 7.14
C ALA A 95 -10.94 -10.50 7.26
N THR A 96 -11.15 -9.66 6.21
CA THR A 96 -10.85 -8.23 6.26
C THR A 96 -11.59 -7.54 7.40
N LEU A 97 -12.89 -7.74 7.49
CA LEU A 97 -13.73 -7.10 8.51
C LEU A 97 -13.42 -7.61 9.91
N LEU A 98 -13.25 -8.92 10.08
CA LEU A 98 -12.91 -9.51 11.37
C LEU A 98 -11.54 -9.04 11.85
N GLY A 99 -10.53 -8.99 10.97
CA GLY A 99 -9.21 -8.44 11.31
C GLY A 99 -9.29 -7.01 11.82
N MET A 100 -10.08 -6.15 11.16
CA MET A 100 -10.27 -4.76 11.59
C MET A 100 -11.06 -4.66 12.91
N LEU A 101 -12.06 -5.51 13.11
CA LEU A 101 -12.86 -5.52 14.34
C LEU A 101 -12.04 -6.01 15.54
N LEU A 102 -11.10 -6.95 15.34
CA LEU A 102 -10.22 -7.46 16.38
C LEU A 102 -9.27 -6.39 16.95
N VAL A 103 -9.04 -5.31 16.24
CA VAL A 103 -8.22 -4.19 16.74
C VAL A 103 -8.85 -3.56 18.00
N PHE A 104 -10.17 -3.35 18.02
CA PHE A 104 -10.84 -2.64 19.12
C PHE A 104 -10.67 -3.30 20.49
N PRO A 105 -10.77 -4.63 20.65
CA PRO A 105 -10.52 -5.28 21.93
C PRO A 105 -9.06 -5.63 22.23
N LEU A 106 -8.16 -5.67 21.22
CA LEU A 106 -6.80 -6.19 21.36
C LEU A 106 -5.70 -5.14 21.22
N ALA A 107 -5.99 -3.98 20.67
CA ALA A 107 -5.00 -2.94 20.48
C ALA A 107 -4.96 -2.01 21.69
N ASP A 108 -3.76 -1.73 22.17
CA ASP A 108 -3.53 -0.69 23.14
C ASP A 108 -3.65 0.70 22.49
N GLU A 109 -4.14 1.66 23.25
CA GLU A 109 -4.24 3.03 22.78
C GLU A 109 -2.85 3.68 22.76
N THR A 110 -2.32 3.92 21.56
CA THR A 110 -1.03 4.55 21.38
C THR A 110 -1.21 5.88 20.64
N ARG A 111 -0.84 7.00 21.29
CA ARG A 111 -0.96 8.36 20.71
C ARG A 111 -2.37 8.71 20.22
N GLY A 112 -3.41 8.31 20.97
CA GLY A 112 -4.81 8.57 20.61
C GLY A 112 -5.35 7.72 19.45
N SER A 113 -4.67 6.66 19.06
CA SER A 113 -5.15 5.75 18.03
C SER A 113 -4.95 4.28 18.41
N GLN A 114 -5.96 3.46 18.12
CA GLN A 114 -5.92 2.01 18.28
C GLN A 114 -5.81 1.37 16.90
N ARG A 115 -4.58 1.05 16.45
CA ARG A 115 -4.34 0.54 15.08
C ARG A 115 -3.47 -0.71 15.04
N TRP A 116 -2.64 -0.91 16.07
CA TRP A 116 -1.64 -1.96 16.08
C TRP A 116 -1.92 -2.96 17.21
N ILE A 117 -1.86 -4.24 16.86
CA ILE A 117 -1.87 -5.34 17.81
C ILE A 117 -0.41 -5.72 18.05
N GLU A 118 0.05 -5.64 19.29
CA GLU A 118 1.40 -6.02 19.66
C GLU A 118 1.53 -7.55 19.73
N LEU A 119 2.33 -8.11 18.85
CA LEU A 119 2.66 -9.53 18.81
C LEU A 119 4.16 -9.72 19.15
N GLY A 120 4.49 -9.45 20.41
CA GLY A 120 5.89 -9.46 20.88
C GLY A 120 6.72 -8.37 20.18
N PRO A 121 7.79 -8.73 19.45
CA PRO A 121 8.62 -7.72 18.74
C PRO A 121 7.96 -7.14 17.49
N PHE A 122 6.81 -7.66 17.07
CA PHE A 122 6.09 -7.28 15.86
C PHE A 122 4.82 -6.49 16.18
N GLN A 123 4.63 -5.35 15.50
CA GLN A 123 3.37 -4.63 15.49
C GLN A 123 2.56 -5.04 14.25
N PHE A 124 1.45 -5.71 14.48
CA PHE A 124 0.54 -6.15 13.44
C PHE A 124 -0.56 -5.13 13.22
N GLN A 125 -0.67 -4.60 12.00
CA GLN A 125 -1.73 -3.68 11.61
C GLN A 125 -2.73 -4.39 10.68
N PRO A 126 -3.90 -4.81 11.16
CA PRO A 126 -4.88 -5.54 10.36
C PRO A 126 -5.38 -4.79 9.14
N SER A 127 -5.47 -3.46 9.19
CA SER A 127 -5.89 -2.64 8.05
C SER A 127 -4.90 -2.69 6.87
N GLU A 128 -3.60 -2.93 7.13
CA GLU A 128 -2.61 -3.12 6.07
C GLU A 128 -2.89 -4.41 5.28
N PHE A 129 -3.06 -5.54 5.98
CA PHE A 129 -3.44 -6.81 5.35
C PHE A 129 -4.81 -6.74 4.70
N GLY A 130 -5.74 -6.05 5.34
CA GLY A 130 -7.08 -5.82 4.85
C GLY A 130 -7.12 -5.17 3.47
N LYS A 131 -6.18 -4.29 3.11
CA LYS A 131 -6.11 -3.67 1.77
C LYS A 131 -5.99 -4.72 0.66
N LEU A 132 -5.08 -5.67 0.81
CA LEU A 132 -4.88 -6.73 -0.17
C LEU A 132 -6.09 -7.68 -0.23
N LEU A 133 -6.58 -8.12 0.93
CA LEU A 133 -7.74 -8.99 1.02
C LEU A 133 -9.00 -8.34 0.44
N PHE A 134 -9.19 -7.05 0.68
CA PHE A 134 -10.29 -6.25 0.11
C PHE A 134 -10.20 -6.16 -1.41
N VAL A 135 -9.02 -5.89 -1.98
CA VAL A 135 -8.82 -5.87 -3.43
C VAL A 135 -9.18 -7.23 -4.04
N LEU A 136 -8.73 -8.33 -3.44
CA LEU A 136 -9.04 -9.69 -3.89
C LEU A 136 -10.55 -9.97 -3.82
N ALA A 137 -11.20 -9.60 -2.72
CA ALA A 137 -12.63 -9.79 -2.52
C ALA A 137 -13.47 -8.96 -3.50
N LEU A 138 -13.13 -7.67 -3.65
CA LEU A 138 -13.84 -6.77 -4.56
C LEU A 138 -13.65 -7.16 -6.02
N ALA A 139 -12.43 -7.58 -6.41
CA ALA A 139 -12.17 -8.08 -7.75
C ALA A 139 -13.00 -9.35 -8.06
N GLY A 140 -13.14 -10.26 -7.10
CA GLY A 140 -14.01 -11.42 -7.25
C GLY A 140 -15.47 -11.03 -7.46
N PHE A 141 -15.97 -10.11 -6.63
CA PHE A 141 -17.33 -9.58 -6.75
C PHE A 141 -17.59 -8.94 -8.13
N LEU A 142 -16.66 -8.13 -8.62
CA LEU A 142 -16.77 -7.44 -9.92
C LEU A 142 -16.62 -8.41 -11.10
N ALA A 143 -15.67 -9.35 -11.03
CA ALA A 143 -15.43 -10.35 -12.06
C ALA A 143 -16.66 -11.24 -12.29
N ASP A 144 -17.36 -11.63 -11.23
CA ASP A 144 -18.60 -12.42 -11.32
C ASP A 144 -19.75 -11.62 -11.98
N ARG A 145 -19.64 -10.29 -12.00
CA ARG A 145 -20.66 -9.37 -12.55
C ARG A 145 -20.14 -8.53 -13.72
N ILE A 146 -19.08 -8.94 -14.36
CA ILE A 146 -18.37 -8.15 -15.38
C ILE A 146 -19.28 -7.69 -16.53
N ARG A 147 -20.25 -8.53 -16.94
CA ARG A 147 -21.24 -8.18 -17.98
C ARG A 147 -22.24 -7.10 -17.55
N ARG A 148 -22.41 -6.91 -16.24
CA ARG A 148 -23.37 -5.96 -15.63
C ARG A 148 -22.67 -4.85 -14.86
N VAL A 149 -21.36 -4.68 -15.05
CA VAL A 149 -20.55 -3.68 -14.31
C VAL A 149 -21.02 -2.23 -14.54
N HIS A 150 -21.70 -1.99 -15.67
CA HIS A 150 -22.28 -0.68 -16.00
C HIS A 150 -23.61 -0.38 -15.29
N GLU A 151 -24.25 -1.39 -14.68
CA GLU A 151 -25.50 -1.20 -13.96
C GLU A 151 -25.25 -0.41 -12.66
N PRO A 152 -26.02 0.66 -12.37
CA PRO A 152 -25.85 1.44 -11.13
C PRO A 152 -25.96 0.57 -9.87
N ARG A 153 -26.78 -0.49 -9.91
CA ARG A 153 -26.94 -1.42 -8.79
C ARG A 153 -25.63 -2.14 -8.44
N VAL A 154 -24.86 -2.57 -9.43
CA VAL A 154 -23.56 -3.25 -9.21
C VAL A 154 -22.54 -2.26 -8.64
N ILE A 155 -22.53 -1.03 -9.16
CA ILE A 155 -21.65 0.04 -8.67
C ILE A 155 -21.98 0.38 -7.22
N LEU A 156 -23.26 0.56 -6.88
CA LEU A 156 -23.69 0.85 -5.51
C LEU A 156 -23.36 -0.30 -4.55
N GLN A 157 -23.47 -1.55 -4.99
CA GLN A 157 -23.05 -2.70 -4.19
C GLN A 157 -21.53 -2.71 -3.95
N ALA A 158 -20.72 -2.39 -4.96
CA ALA A 158 -19.27 -2.28 -4.82
C ALA A 158 -18.89 -1.15 -3.85
N ILE A 159 -19.55 0.01 -3.95
CA ILE A 159 -19.41 1.12 -3.01
C ILE A 159 -19.80 0.67 -1.60
N GLY A 160 -20.93 -0.01 -1.43
CA GLY A 160 -21.38 -0.54 -0.14
C GLY A 160 -20.37 -1.52 0.49
N LEU A 161 -19.76 -2.41 -0.34
CA LEU A 161 -18.67 -3.29 0.11
C LEU A 161 -17.42 -2.51 0.55
N ALA A 162 -17.12 -1.38 -0.06
CA ALA A 162 -15.98 -0.54 0.33
C ALA A 162 -16.29 0.33 1.56
N LEU A 163 -17.51 0.82 1.71
CA LEU A 163 -17.87 1.72 2.82
C LEU A 163 -17.71 1.06 4.19
N VAL A 164 -17.96 -0.25 4.30
CA VAL A 164 -17.85 -0.95 5.59
C VAL A 164 -16.40 -0.95 6.11
N PRO A 165 -15.38 -1.45 5.36
CA PRO A 165 -14.00 -1.38 5.81
C PRO A 165 -13.51 0.06 5.94
N VAL A 166 -13.89 0.98 5.05
CA VAL A 166 -13.55 2.41 5.17
C VAL A 166 -14.07 2.99 6.48
N ALA A 167 -15.33 2.73 6.85
CA ALA A 167 -15.89 3.22 8.11
C ALA A 167 -15.19 2.63 9.34
N LEU A 168 -14.78 1.35 9.29
CA LEU A 168 -14.02 0.72 10.37
C LEU A 168 -12.63 1.36 10.53
N VAL A 169 -11.94 1.59 9.41
CA VAL A 169 -10.62 2.26 9.41
C VAL A 169 -10.73 3.71 9.88
N PHE A 170 -11.80 4.40 9.48
CA PHE A 170 -12.08 5.77 9.93
C PHE A 170 -12.28 5.82 11.45
N LYS A 171 -12.95 4.81 12.04
CA LYS A 171 -13.08 4.66 13.49
C LYS A 171 -11.78 4.32 14.22
N GLN A 172 -10.76 3.84 13.51
CA GLN A 172 -9.40 3.59 14.02
C GLN A 172 -8.48 4.80 13.87
N PRO A 173 -9.03 6.01 13.81
CA PRO A 173 -8.49 7.28 13.33
C PRO A 173 -7.36 7.17 12.28
N ASP A 174 -7.59 6.41 11.19
CA ASP A 174 -6.63 6.20 10.11
C ASP A 174 -7.15 6.70 8.75
N LEU A 175 -7.11 8.03 8.58
CA LEU A 175 -7.55 8.67 7.34
C LEU A 175 -6.74 8.21 6.13
N GLY A 176 -5.43 8.04 6.31
CA GLY A 176 -4.53 7.64 5.22
C GLY A 176 -4.92 6.29 4.64
N THR A 177 -5.07 5.28 5.48
CA THR A 177 -5.48 3.95 5.04
C THR A 177 -6.89 3.96 4.45
N ALA A 178 -7.84 4.73 5.00
CA ALA A 178 -9.19 4.87 4.44
C ALA A 178 -9.16 5.40 2.99
N LEU A 179 -8.30 6.37 2.68
CA LEU A 179 -8.09 6.90 1.33
C LEU A 179 -7.53 5.82 0.38
N VAL A 180 -6.62 4.95 0.86
CA VAL A 180 -6.09 3.84 0.05
C VAL A 180 -7.19 2.83 -0.31
N TYR A 181 -8.13 2.52 0.60
CA TYR A 181 -9.30 1.68 0.28
C TYR A 181 -10.20 2.35 -0.78
N GLY A 182 -10.39 3.65 -0.69
CA GLY A 182 -11.10 4.44 -1.70
C GLY A 182 -10.41 4.39 -3.07
N ALA A 183 -9.10 4.58 -3.10
CA ALA A 183 -8.29 4.47 -4.32
C ALA A 183 -8.35 3.06 -4.93
N ALA A 184 -8.30 2.01 -4.09
CA ALA A 184 -8.45 0.63 -4.52
C ALA A 184 -9.84 0.35 -5.12
N LEU A 185 -10.92 0.88 -4.53
CA LEU A 185 -12.28 0.79 -5.10
C LEU A 185 -12.32 1.43 -6.49
N VAL A 186 -11.85 2.68 -6.62
CA VAL A 186 -11.83 3.41 -7.89
C VAL A 186 -11.01 2.65 -8.94
N ALA A 187 -9.85 2.11 -8.55
CA ALA A 187 -8.99 1.31 -9.41
C ALA A 187 -9.68 0.03 -9.91
N CYS A 188 -10.28 -0.74 -9.01
CA CYS A 188 -10.99 -1.97 -9.36
C CYS A 188 -12.17 -1.70 -10.29
N LEU A 189 -12.96 -0.65 -10.03
CA LEU A 189 -14.08 -0.24 -10.88
C LEU A 189 -13.59 0.22 -12.26
N PHE A 190 -12.51 1.01 -12.30
CA PHE A 190 -11.90 1.49 -13.55
C PHE A 190 -11.44 0.32 -14.43
N VAL A 191 -10.67 -0.62 -13.86
CA VAL A 191 -10.16 -1.78 -14.60
C VAL A 191 -11.29 -2.76 -14.97
N ALA A 192 -12.35 -2.85 -14.17
CA ALA A 192 -13.56 -3.59 -14.53
C ALA A 192 -14.30 -2.97 -15.72
N GLY A 193 -13.96 -1.74 -16.13
CA GLY A 193 -14.49 -1.10 -17.34
C GLY A 193 -15.79 -0.33 -17.11
N ILE A 194 -16.05 0.25 -15.93
CA ILE A 194 -17.22 1.11 -15.74
C ILE A 194 -17.19 2.32 -16.68
N ARG A 195 -18.35 2.91 -16.94
CA ARG A 195 -18.45 4.11 -17.75
C ARG A 195 -17.74 5.28 -17.06
N TRP A 196 -17.01 6.08 -17.84
CA TRP A 196 -16.31 7.26 -17.35
C TRP A 196 -17.22 8.23 -16.60
N SER A 197 -18.50 8.35 -17.01
CA SER A 197 -19.50 9.18 -16.32
C SER A 197 -19.76 8.70 -14.88
N HIS A 198 -19.87 7.39 -14.66
CA HIS A 198 -20.07 6.85 -13.32
C HIS A 198 -18.82 7.05 -12.45
N LEU A 199 -17.63 6.89 -13.04
CA LEU A 199 -16.36 7.15 -12.35
C LEU A 199 -16.24 8.63 -11.97
N ALA A 200 -16.54 9.54 -12.89
CA ALA A 200 -16.53 10.98 -12.63
C ALA A 200 -17.53 11.38 -11.54
N VAL A 201 -18.74 10.83 -11.57
CA VAL A 201 -19.74 11.04 -10.50
C VAL A 201 -19.22 10.52 -9.16
N LEU A 202 -18.65 9.30 -9.12
CA LEU A 202 -18.10 8.73 -7.88
C LEU A 202 -16.99 9.60 -7.30
N VAL A 203 -15.98 9.93 -8.11
CA VAL A 203 -14.85 10.78 -7.68
C VAL A 203 -15.33 12.17 -7.29
N GLY A 204 -16.22 12.77 -8.08
CA GLY A 204 -16.82 14.08 -7.78
C GLY A 204 -17.62 14.07 -6.47
N THR A 205 -18.40 13.00 -6.22
CA THR A 205 -19.15 12.87 -4.97
C THR A 205 -18.20 12.73 -3.78
N VAL A 206 -17.16 11.92 -3.88
CA VAL A 206 -16.14 11.77 -2.82
C VAL A 206 -15.44 13.10 -2.55
N ALA A 207 -15.04 13.82 -3.61
CA ALA A 207 -14.41 15.13 -3.47
C ALA A 207 -15.38 16.16 -2.84
N LEU A 208 -16.65 16.16 -3.23
CA LEU A 208 -17.66 17.04 -2.66
C LEU A 208 -17.92 16.74 -1.18
N VAL A 209 -18.01 15.45 -0.81
CA VAL A 209 -18.18 15.01 0.59
C VAL A 209 -16.96 15.42 1.40
N ALA A 210 -15.74 15.19 0.91
CA ALA A 210 -14.51 15.61 1.58
C ALA A 210 -14.47 17.13 1.77
N ALA A 211 -14.77 17.91 0.74
CA ALA A 211 -14.86 19.37 0.82
C ALA A 211 -15.94 19.82 1.82
N SER A 212 -17.08 19.15 1.85
CA SER A 212 -18.15 19.45 2.80
C SER A 212 -17.69 19.20 4.24
N ILE A 213 -17.02 18.08 4.52
CA ILE A 213 -16.51 17.75 5.85
C ILE A 213 -15.44 18.75 6.30
N VAL A 214 -14.58 19.20 5.40
CA VAL A 214 -13.45 20.08 5.73
C VAL A 214 -13.86 21.55 5.87
N TRP A 215 -14.74 22.05 5.00
CA TRP A 215 -15.04 23.48 4.94
C TRP A 215 -16.49 23.83 5.30
N PHE A 216 -17.48 23.13 4.75
CA PHE A 216 -18.89 23.54 4.92
C PHE A 216 -19.48 23.15 6.29
N LEU A 217 -19.19 21.96 6.80
CA LEU A 217 -19.72 21.52 8.10
C LEU A 217 -19.12 22.29 9.27
N PRO A 218 -17.80 22.54 9.36
CA PRO A 218 -17.23 23.40 10.40
C PRO A 218 -17.78 24.83 10.36
N ALA A 219 -17.98 25.39 9.16
CA ALA A 219 -18.62 26.71 9.01
C ALA A 219 -20.08 26.74 9.53
N ALA A 220 -20.76 25.59 9.52
CA ALA A 220 -22.10 25.42 10.09
C ALA A 220 -22.10 25.03 11.59
N GLY A 221 -20.92 24.96 12.23
CA GLY A 221 -20.77 24.57 13.64
C GLY A 221 -20.82 23.07 13.91
N LEU A 222 -20.75 22.23 12.84
CA LEU A 222 -20.75 20.78 12.94
C LEU A 222 -19.33 20.24 12.73
N HIS A 223 -18.70 19.74 13.77
CA HIS A 223 -17.37 19.14 13.71
C HIS A 223 -17.48 17.61 13.59
N VAL A 224 -17.19 17.07 12.40
CA VAL A 224 -17.23 15.63 12.12
C VAL A 224 -15.84 14.99 12.26
N LEU A 225 -14.79 15.79 12.04
CA LEU A 225 -13.40 15.36 12.22
C LEU A 225 -12.98 15.58 13.67
N GLU A 226 -12.22 14.65 14.21
CA GLU A 226 -11.47 14.85 15.44
C GLU A 226 -10.46 16.00 15.26
N GLU A 227 -10.13 16.70 16.36
CA GLU A 227 -9.30 17.90 16.33
C GLU A 227 -7.98 17.68 15.56
N TYR A 228 -7.26 16.57 15.84
CA TYR A 228 -6.02 16.22 15.14
C TYR A 228 -6.22 15.90 13.65
N GLN A 229 -7.40 15.39 13.23
CA GLN A 229 -7.70 15.14 11.80
C GLN A 229 -7.96 16.43 11.05
N ALA A 230 -8.69 17.34 11.69
CA ALA A 230 -8.93 18.68 11.16
C ALA A 230 -7.60 19.45 11.01
N GLU A 231 -6.74 19.38 12.03
CA GLU A 231 -5.41 19.99 12.03
C GLU A 231 -4.54 19.51 10.86
N ARG A 232 -4.52 18.20 10.55
CA ARG A 232 -3.77 17.64 9.41
C ARG A 232 -4.22 18.18 8.06
N VAL A 233 -5.49 18.52 7.90
CA VAL A 233 -6.01 19.05 6.65
C VAL A 233 -5.83 20.57 6.58
N THR A 234 -6.07 21.27 7.69
CA THR A 234 -5.94 22.75 7.75
C THR A 234 -4.48 23.19 7.74
N SER A 235 -3.57 22.40 8.34
CA SER A 235 -2.12 22.67 8.31
C SER A 235 -1.54 22.73 6.88
N PHE A 236 -2.15 22.00 5.93
CA PHE A 236 -1.77 22.06 4.52
C PHE A 236 -2.08 23.42 3.88
N THR A 237 -3.15 24.10 4.31
CA THR A 237 -3.54 25.42 3.77
C THR A 237 -2.87 26.59 4.49
N ASN A 238 -2.56 26.41 5.79
CA ASN A 238 -2.02 27.47 6.67
C ASN A 238 -0.77 26.96 7.41
N LEU A 239 0.34 26.84 6.67
CA LEU A 239 1.62 26.35 7.21
C LEU A 239 2.22 27.25 8.31
N GLU A 240 1.79 28.54 8.41
CA GLU A 240 2.36 29.50 9.34
C GLU A 240 1.67 29.51 10.71
N ASP A 241 0.44 29.04 10.82
CA ASP A 241 -0.41 29.25 11.98
C ASP A 241 -0.21 28.25 13.14
N ASP A 242 0.51 27.11 12.87
CA ASP A 242 0.78 26.09 13.89
C ASP A 242 2.28 25.85 14.09
N PRO A 243 2.87 26.37 15.18
CA PRO A 243 4.32 26.24 15.43
C PRO A 243 4.74 24.86 15.97
N SER A 244 3.83 23.96 16.36
CA SER A 244 4.18 22.72 17.06
C SER A 244 3.52 21.45 16.55
N GLY A 245 2.50 21.56 15.68
CA GLY A 245 1.69 20.44 15.20
C GLY A 245 2.06 19.94 13.81
N ALA A 246 1.04 19.52 13.04
CA ALA A 246 1.19 18.94 11.71
C ALA A 246 1.87 19.90 10.71
N ALA A 247 1.64 21.22 10.83
CA ALA A 247 2.29 22.23 10.01
C ALA A 247 3.79 22.34 10.29
N TYR A 248 4.23 22.19 11.55
CA TYR A 248 5.65 22.12 11.89
C TYR A 248 6.32 20.94 11.20
N ASN A 249 5.74 19.72 11.31
CA ASN A 249 6.31 18.53 10.70
C ASN A 249 6.42 18.67 9.17
N GLN A 250 5.40 19.25 8.53
CA GLN A 250 5.41 19.47 7.09
C GLN A 250 6.47 20.51 6.67
N ARG A 251 6.64 21.60 7.43
CA ARG A 251 7.72 22.58 7.18
C ARG A 251 9.10 21.96 7.31
N GLN A 252 9.33 21.16 8.37
CA GLN A 252 10.61 20.48 8.57
C GLN A 252 10.89 19.47 7.46
N SER A 253 9.84 18.78 6.99
CA SER A 253 9.93 17.87 5.85
C SER A 253 10.34 18.58 4.56
N ILE A 254 9.69 19.71 4.23
CA ILE A 254 10.05 20.52 3.06
C ILE A 254 11.48 21.06 3.19
N THR A 255 11.88 21.50 4.40
CA THR A 255 13.24 21.97 4.70
C THR A 255 14.25 20.84 4.52
N ALA A 256 13.96 19.63 4.99
CA ALA A 256 14.82 18.47 4.83
C ALA A 256 15.04 18.14 3.33
N VAL A 257 13.94 18.05 2.55
CA VAL A 257 14.04 17.82 1.09
C VAL A 257 14.87 18.90 0.40
N GLY A 258 14.59 20.18 0.69
CA GLY A 258 15.30 21.32 0.08
C GLY A 258 16.78 21.37 0.48
N SER A 259 17.09 21.00 1.71
CA SER A 259 18.46 21.02 2.24
C SER A 259 19.37 19.93 1.65
N GLY A 260 18.77 18.84 1.12
CA GLY A 260 19.52 17.75 0.52
C GLY A 260 20.25 18.12 -0.78
N GLY A 261 19.80 19.13 -1.50
CA GLY A 261 20.42 19.55 -2.77
C GLY A 261 20.53 18.40 -3.79
N LEU A 262 21.60 18.36 -4.58
CA LEU A 262 21.80 17.32 -5.59
C LEU A 262 22.36 16.02 -5.00
N ASP A 263 23.40 16.11 -4.16
CA ASP A 263 24.18 14.96 -3.69
C ASP A 263 23.81 14.48 -2.28
N GLY A 264 23.00 15.26 -1.56
CA GLY A 264 22.64 15.01 -0.17
C GLY A 264 23.68 15.52 0.83
N ARG A 265 23.28 15.55 2.11
CA ARG A 265 24.14 15.95 3.22
C ARG A 265 24.92 14.79 3.85
N GLY A 266 24.65 13.55 3.39
CA GLY A 266 25.14 12.35 4.05
C GLY A 266 24.42 12.09 5.38
N VAL A 267 24.68 10.93 5.98
CA VAL A 267 24.03 10.50 7.23
C VAL A 267 24.39 11.41 8.41
N GLU A 268 25.64 11.84 8.48
CA GLU A 268 26.15 12.67 9.58
C GLU A 268 25.82 14.17 9.42
N GLY A 269 25.65 14.63 8.18
CA GLY A 269 25.31 16.02 7.85
C GLY A 269 23.80 16.31 7.79
N ALA A 270 22.94 15.30 7.86
CA ALA A 270 21.49 15.43 7.80
C ALA A 270 20.92 15.94 9.14
N THR A 271 20.89 17.26 9.30
CA THR A 271 20.56 17.91 10.57
C THR A 271 19.10 17.77 10.95
N GLN A 272 18.17 17.77 9.99
CA GLN A 272 16.74 17.63 10.25
C GLN A 272 16.42 16.22 10.78
N THR A 273 17.04 15.22 10.19
CA THR A 273 16.88 13.81 10.56
C THR A 273 17.65 13.48 11.85
N ARG A 274 18.95 13.82 11.90
CA ARG A 274 19.85 13.41 12.99
C ARG A 274 19.56 14.09 14.32
N LEU A 275 19.10 15.35 14.32
CA LEU A 275 18.82 16.13 15.52
C LEU A 275 17.32 16.07 15.89
N ASP A 276 16.58 15.18 15.28
CA ASP A 276 15.15 14.94 15.53
C ASP A 276 14.27 16.21 15.36
N TYR A 277 14.72 17.15 14.50
CA TYR A 277 13.89 18.29 14.10
C TYR A 277 12.74 17.86 13.20
N LEU A 278 12.88 16.72 12.49
CA LEU A 278 11.83 16.07 11.71
C LEU A 278 11.29 14.86 12.47
N PRO A 279 10.23 14.99 13.27
CA PRO A 279 9.60 13.85 13.93
C PRO A 279 9.09 12.83 12.91
N GLU A 280 8.98 11.55 13.32
CA GLU A 280 8.48 10.46 12.46
C GLU A 280 9.26 10.33 11.13
N HIS A 281 10.54 10.68 11.11
CA HIS A 281 11.39 10.65 9.93
C HIS A 281 11.63 9.24 9.37
N HIS A 282 11.44 8.20 10.17
CA HIS A 282 11.55 6.80 9.76
C HIS A 282 10.21 6.15 9.37
N THR A 283 9.10 6.83 9.63
CA THR A 283 7.74 6.38 9.31
C THR A 283 7.11 7.24 8.21
N ASP A 284 6.46 8.33 8.58
CA ASP A 284 5.66 9.14 7.66
C ASP A 284 6.52 9.97 6.71
N PHE A 285 7.66 10.49 7.19
CA PHE A 285 8.54 11.41 6.47
C PHE A 285 9.82 10.76 5.94
N VAL A 286 9.81 9.45 5.73
CA VAL A 286 10.99 8.68 5.29
C VAL A 286 11.55 9.17 3.94
N PHE A 287 10.70 9.65 3.03
CA PHE A 287 11.16 10.23 1.77
C PHE A 287 11.92 11.54 1.97
N ALA A 288 11.48 12.40 2.90
CA ALA A 288 12.18 13.65 3.21
C ALA A 288 13.55 13.38 3.86
N ALA A 289 13.62 12.44 4.80
CA ALA A 289 14.87 12.01 5.42
C ALA A 289 15.86 11.41 4.40
N LEU A 290 15.36 10.58 3.47
CA LEU A 290 16.15 10.07 2.36
C LEU A 290 16.67 11.20 1.47
N ALA A 291 15.79 12.14 1.10
CA ALA A 291 16.16 13.27 0.26
C ALA A 291 17.21 14.18 0.94
N GLU A 292 17.11 14.43 2.24
CA GLU A 292 18.13 15.15 3.01
C GLU A 292 19.48 14.43 2.96
N GLN A 293 19.48 13.11 3.22
CA GLN A 293 20.73 12.34 3.29
C GLN A 293 21.37 12.08 1.93
N ARG A 294 20.58 11.85 0.87
CA ARG A 294 21.03 11.35 -0.44
C ARG A 294 20.76 12.32 -1.58
N GLY A 295 20.14 13.44 -1.30
CA GLY A 295 19.85 14.48 -2.27
C GLY A 295 18.89 14.05 -3.38
N PHE A 296 18.88 14.84 -4.43
CA PHE A 296 18.07 14.61 -5.61
C PHE A 296 18.35 13.25 -6.26
N PHE A 297 19.62 12.85 -6.39
CA PHE A 297 19.96 11.57 -7.04
C PHE A 297 19.43 10.36 -6.26
N GLY A 298 19.51 10.39 -4.92
CA GLY A 298 18.95 9.33 -4.09
C GLY A 298 17.43 9.27 -4.16
N ALA A 299 16.75 10.40 -4.06
CA ALA A 299 15.31 10.49 -4.18
C ALA A 299 14.82 10.06 -5.59
N ALA A 300 15.49 10.52 -6.65
CA ALA A 300 15.18 10.16 -8.03
C ALA A 300 15.36 8.66 -8.29
N MET A 301 16.42 8.03 -7.74
CA MET A 301 16.64 6.59 -7.85
C MET A 301 15.48 5.82 -7.22
N LEU A 302 15.02 6.22 -6.03
CA LEU A 302 13.87 5.62 -5.39
C LEU A 302 12.61 5.72 -6.26
N LEU A 303 12.31 6.91 -6.79
CA LEU A 303 11.15 7.13 -7.66
C LEU A 303 11.25 6.34 -8.97
N LEU A 304 12.44 6.17 -9.54
CA LEU A 304 12.67 5.32 -10.71
C LEU A 304 12.39 3.85 -10.40
N LEU A 305 12.78 3.34 -9.25
CA LEU A 305 12.45 1.97 -8.83
C LEU A 305 10.94 1.78 -8.69
N TYR A 306 10.24 2.74 -8.09
CA TYR A 306 8.76 2.73 -8.04
C TYR A 306 8.15 2.74 -9.45
N LEU A 307 8.67 3.59 -10.34
CA LEU A 307 8.21 3.66 -11.72
C LEU A 307 8.33 2.30 -12.43
N PHE A 308 9.46 1.59 -12.24
CA PHE A 308 9.64 0.25 -12.81
C PHE A 308 8.64 -0.77 -12.25
N VAL A 309 8.39 -0.75 -10.93
CA VAL A 309 7.39 -1.64 -10.30
C VAL A 309 5.99 -1.35 -10.85
N VAL A 310 5.59 -0.08 -10.92
CA VAL A 310 4.29 0.34 -11.46
C VAL A 310 4.17 -0.02 -12.95
N TRP A 311 5.18 0.31 -13.75
CA TRP A 311 5.18 0.00 -15.19
C TRP A 311 5.01 -1.49 -15.46
N ARG A 312 5.76 -2.34 -14.74
CA ARG A 312 5.63 -3.79 -14.87
C ARG A 312 4.32 -4.30 -14.30
N GLY A 313 3.86 -3.73 -13.19
CA GLY A 313 2.55 -4.05 -12.61
C GLY A 313 1.40 -3.74 -13.56
N LEU A 314 1.42 -2.61 -14.27
CA LEU A 314 0.44 -2.29 -15.32
C LEU A 314 0.45 -3.32 -16.47
N ARG A 315 1.63 -3.87 -16.80
CA ARG A 315 1.72 -4.94 -17.78
C ARG A 315 1.01 -6.23 -17.32
N VAL A 316 0.98 -6.51 -16.00
CA VAL A 316 0.24 -7.67 -15.47
C VAL A 316 -1.24 -7.58 -15.82
N ILE A 317 -1.83 -6.37 -15.80
CA ILE A 317 -3.24 -6.15 -16.16
C ILE A 317 -3.52 -6.64 -17.60
N THR A 318 -2.61 -6.32 -18.54
CA THR A 318 -2.78 -6.65 -19.96
C THR A 318 -2.48 -8.11 -20.28
N VAL A 319 -1.71 -8.80 -19.43
CA VAL A 319 -1.32 -10.22 -19.58
C VAL A 319 -2.27 -11.14 -18.83
N ALA A 320 -3.05 -10.63 -17.86
CA ALA A 320 -3.96 -11.41 -17.06
C ALA A 320 -4.88 -12.30 -17.94
N ARG A 321 -5.12 -13.54 -17.46
CA ARG A 321 -5.90 -14.55 -18.18
C ARG A 321 -7.38 -14.19 -18.26
N ASP A 322 -7.91 -13.55 -17.21
CA ASP A 322 -9.31 -13.24 -17.03
C ASP A 322 -9.53 -11.88 -16.37
N ALA A 323 -10.79 -11.47 -16.28
CA ALA A 323 -11.17 -10.19 -15.67
C ALA A 323 -10.80 -10.12 -14.17
N PHE A 324 -10.84 -11.23 -13.44
CA PHE A 324 -10.47 -11.28 -12.03
C PHE A 324 -9.01 -10.88 -11.85
N GLY A 325 -8.11 -11.54 -12.57
CA GLY A 325 -6.68 -11.25 -12.51
C GLY A 325 -6.37 -9.81 -12.94
N ALA A 326 -7.02 -9.30 -13.98
CA ALA A 326 -6.84 -7.93 -14.44
C ALA A 326 -7.27 -6.91 -13.36
N ILE A 327 -8.43 -7.10 -12.74
CA ILE A 327 -8.96 -6.20 -11.71
C ILE A 327 -8.08 -6.25 -10.45
N VAL A 328 -7.63 -7.44 -10.01
CA VAL A 328 -6.69 -7.59 -8.88
C VAL A 328 -5.39 -6.83 -9.16
N ALA A 329 -4.80 -7.07 -10.33
CA ALA A 329 -3.55 -6.40 -10.70
C ALA A 329 -3.73 -4.87 -10.72
N GLY A 330 -4.81 -4.38 -11.31
CA GLY A 330 -5.12 -2.95 -11.33
C GLY A 330 -5.36 -2.36 -9.94
N GLY A 331 -6.14 -3.06 -9.10
CA GLY A 331 -6.39 -2.66 -7.72
C GLY A 331 -5.10 -2.52 -6.90
N ILE A 332 -4.21 -3.52 -6.97
CA ILE A 332 -2.92 -3.51 -6.27
C ILE A 332 -2.03 -2.36 -6.80
N VAL A 333 -1.84 -2.27 -8.11
CA VAL A 333 -0.87 -1.34 -8.72
C VAL A 333 -1.30 0.12 -8.54
N ILE A 334 -2.58 0.42 -8.72
CA ILE A 334 -3.08 1.80 -8.58
C ILE A 334 -3.12 2.20 -7.09
N ALA A 335 -3.51 1.30 -6.18
CA ALA A 335 -3.43 1.57 -4.74
C ALA A 335 -1.98 1.81 -4.29
N PHE A 336 -1.03 1.03 -4.81
CA PHE A 336 0.40 1.21 -4.58
C PHE A 336 0.89 2.57 -5.11
N LEU A 337 0.56 2.92 -6.36
CA LEU A 337 0.90 4.21 -6.94
C LEU A 337 0.32 5.37 -6.13
N PHE A 338 -0.93 5.24 -5.66
CA PHE A 338 -1.58 6.22 -4.82
C PHE A 338 -0.83 6.43 -3.49
N GLN A 339 -0.40 5.35 -2.82
CA GLN A 339 0.39 5.44 -1.60
C GLN A 339 1.72 6.18 -1.83
N VAL A 340 2.44 5.84 -2.90
CA VAL A 340 3.69 6.52 -3.27
C VAL A 340 3.44 8.01 -3.54
N PHE A 341 2.42 8.33 -4.35
CA PHE A 341 2.09 9.71 -4.72
C PHE A 341 1.73 10.55 -3.49
N VAL A 342 0.89 10.03 -2.59
CA VAL A 342 0.48 10.78 -1.40
C VAL A 342 1.63 10.94 -0.42
N ASN A 343 2.41 9.88 -0.14
CA ASN A 343 3.55 9.98 0.78
C ASN A 343 4.61 10.97 0.28
N VAL A 344 5.03 10.84 -0.97
CA VAL A 344 5.99 11.78 -1.57
C VAL A 344 5.40 13.19 -1.65
N GLY A 345 4.13 13.31 -2.04
CA GLY A 345 3.43 14.59 -2.13
C GLY A 345 3.34 15.32 -0.78
N MET A 346 3.02 14.61 0.31
CA MET A 346 2.94 15.25 1.63
C MET A 346 4.32 15.71 2.15
N THR A 347 5.39 14.95 1.85
CA THR A 347 6.75 15.33 2.24
C THR A 347 7.28 16.55 1.48
N MET A 348 6.76 16.78 0.28
CA MET A 348 7.08 17.95 -0.56
C MET A 348 6.10 19.12 -0.38
N GLY A 349 5.10 19.00 0.48
CA GLY A 349 4.09 20.05 0.68
C GLY A 349 3.03 20.15 -0.43
N ILE A 350 2.87 19.11 -1.26
CA ILE A 350 1.88 19.07 -2.36
C ILE A 350 0.56 18.42 -1.91
N ALA A 351 0.61 17.61 -0.84
CA ALA A 351 -0.54 16.92 -0.27
C ALA A 351 -0.57 17.11 1.26
N PRO A 352 -1.75 16.99 1.91
CA PRO A 352 -1.84 17.04 3.36
C PRO A 352 -1.16 15.83 4.01
N VAL A 353 -0.76 15.97 5.26
CA VAL A 353 -0.12 14.90 6.04
C VAL A 353 -1.15 13.83 6.38
N THR A 354 -1.03 12.65 5.78
CA THR A 354 -2.02 11.56 5.90
C THR A 354 -1.56 10.38 6.74
N GLY A 355 -0.25 10.22 6.97
CA GLY A 355 0.31 9.05 7.64
C GLY A 355 0.26 7.77 6.79
N ILE A 356 0.21 7.88 5.45
CA ILE A 356 0.29 6.73 4.55
C ILE A 356 1.75 6.29 4.44
N PRO A 357 2.07 5.02 4.76
CA PRO A 357 3.45 4.54 4.66
C PRO A 357 3.91 4.48 3.21
N LEU A 358 5.18 4.81 2.98
CA LEU A 358 5.83 4.63 1.69
C LEU A 358 6.19 3.14 1.51
N PRO A 359 5.58 2.42 0.55
CA PRO A 359 5.74 0.98 0.42
C PRO A 359 7.21 0.55 0.29
N PHE A 360 7.62 -0.52 0.98
CA PHE A 360 8.97 -1.11 1.04
C PHE A 360 10.05 -0.24 1.74
N VAL A 361 9.80 1.02 2.01
CA VAL A 361 10.80 1.95 2.58
C VAL A 361 10.45 2.35 4.01
N THR A 362 9.21 2.81 4.26
CA THR A 362 8.76 3.14 5.61
C THR A 362 9.03 2.00 6.59
N VAL A 363 9.57 2.31 7.76
CA VAL A 363 9.70 1.35 8.86
C VAL A 363 8.31 0.93 9.33
N GLY A 364 7.94 -0.30 8.95
CA GLY A 364 6.60 -0.83 9.24
C GLY A 364 6.50 -2.30 8.84
N GLY A 365 6.54 -3.20 9.83
CA GLY A 365 6.56 -4.65 9.57
C GLY A 365 5.37 -5.13 8.74
N SER A 366 4.15 -4.72 9.09
CA SER A 366 2.92 -5.10 8.39
C SER A 366 2.89 -4.61 6.95
N SER A 367 3.27 -3.34 6.71
CA SER A 367 3.31 -2.76 5.37
C SER A 367 4.33 -3.48 4.48
N MET A 368 5.54 -3.77 5.00
CA MET A 368 6.57 -4.52 4.27
C MET A 368 6.03 -5.90 3.86
N VAL A 369 5.49 -6.67 4.81
CA VAL A 369 4.97 -8.03 4.53
C VAL A 369 3.90 -7.99 3.46
N VAL A 370 2.90 -7.12 3.59
CA VAL A 370 1.76 -7.05 2.66
C VAL A 370 2.20 -6.65 1.25
N ASN A 371 3.09 -5.67 1.13
CA ASN A 371 3.57 -5.23 -0.17
C ASN A 371 4.39 -6.33 -0.88
N VAL A 372 5.21 -7.08 -0.15
CA VAL A 372 5.96 -8.22 -0.71
C VAL A 372 5.00 -9.35 -1.12
N VAL A 373 3.97 -9.66 -0.33
CA VAL A 373 2.91 -10.63 -0.68
C VAL A 373 2.14 -10.17 -1.91
N ALA A 374 1.82 -8.88 -2.02
CA ALA A 374 1.12 -8.32 -3.19
C ALA A 374 1.92 -8.52 -4.49
N ILE A 375 3.25 -8.38 -4.46
CA ILE A 375 4.11 -8.75 -5.60
C ILE A 375 3.98 -10.24 -5.93
N GLY A 376 3.86 -11.12 -4.93
CA GLY A 376 3.60 -12.56 -5.14
C GLY A 376 2.29 -12.82 -5.87
N VAL A 377 1.21 -12.13 -5.50
CA VAL A 377 -0.09 -12.22 -6.19
C VAL A 377 0.03 -11.74 -7.64
N LEU A 378 0.70 -10.59 -7.88
CA LEU A 378 0.94 -10.09 -9.24
C LEU A 378 1.72 -11.09 -10.09
N GLN A 379 2.76 -11.72 -9.53
CA GLN A 379 3.54 -12.75 -10.22
C GLN A 379 2.71 -14.01 -10.50
N ALA A 380 1.84 -14.42 -9.59
CA ALA A 380 0.92 -15.54 -9.80
C ALA A 380 -0.03 -15.31 -10.97
N ILE A 381 -0.56 -14.08 -11.08
CA ILE A 381 -1.43 -13.67 -12.20
C ILE A 381 -0.64 -13.65 -13.51
N TYR A 382 0.55 -13.04 -13.52
CA TYR A 382 1.40 -12.93 -14.71
C TYR A 382 1.83 -14.29 -15.26
N ALA A 383 2.32 -15.17 -14.37
CA ALA A 383 2.82 -16.49 -14.77
C ALA A 383 1.74 -17.36 -15.43
N ARG A 384 0.48 -17.24 -14.96
CA ARG A 384 -0.66 -17.99 -15.49
C ARG A 384 -1.29 -17.34 -16.72
N GLY A 385 -1.22 -16.02 -16.84
CA GLY A 385 -1.67 -15.29 -18.02
C GLY A 385 -0.87 -15.64 -19.27
N ASN A 386 0.43 -15.94 -19.14
CA ASN A 386 1.28 -16.38 -20.23
C ASN A 386 0.99 -17.81 -20.72
N LEU A 387 0.22 -18.62 -19.99
CA LEU A 387 -0.18 -19.97 -20.42
C LEU A 387 -1.20 -19.96 -21.56
N GLY A 388 -2.05 -18.94 -21.65
CA GLY A 388 -3.12 -18.85 -22.65
C GLY A 388 -2.71 -18.23 -24.00
N ARG A 389 -1.46 -17.77 -24.11
CA ARG A 389 -0.95 -17.07 -25.31
C ARG A 389 -0.01 -17.89 -26.20
N ARG A 390 0.21 -19.18 -25.90
CA ARG A 390 1.00 -20.10 -26.72
C ARG A 390 0.13 -21.14 -27.41
#